data_a4dce01f9b303ac959a9f78ed4f67aa4
#
_entry.id   a4dce01f9b303ac959a9f78ed4f67aa4
#
_cell.length_a   1.000
_cell.length_b   1.000
_cell.length_c   1.000
_cell.angle_alpha   90.00
_cell.angle_beta   90.00
_cell.angle_gamma   90.00
#
_symmetry.space_group_name_H-M   'P 1'
#
loop_
_entity.id
_entity.type
_entity.pdbx_description
1 polymer ?
#
loop_
_entity_poly.entity_id
_entity_poly.type
_entity_poly.pdbx_seq_one_letter_code
_entity_poly.pdbx_strand_id
1 'polypeptide(L)'
;MSQGVVRFDINKKSFSHTVSLGCDVISDISSDGKETVYIATDGNGVHFLSHKAQQVTRRFCHDVSDKEGIRSNSIYSLLVDDRGAVWVGHFQAGLDYSLYQNGLFQTYAYPPLFNSANLSIRSFVNRGHEKVIGSRDGLYYINEATGVVKSFVKPVLTSDLILTICFYEGEYYIGTYGGGMMVLNPETLSLKYFAQGGDGDAELFQ
;
A
#
# COMPACT_ATOMS: atom_id res chain seq x y z
N MET A 1 -2.39 -25.52 12.61
CA MET A 1 -1.19 -24.70 12.35
C MET A 1 -1.47 -23.32 12.94
N SER A 2 -0.55 -22.75 13.71
CA SER A 2 -0.74 -21.40 14.25
C SER A 2 -0.62 -20.40 13.09
N GLN A 3 -1.71 -19.69 12.83
CA GLN A 3 -1.77 -18.62 11.84
C GLN A 3 -1.25 -17.34 12.47
N GLY A 4 -0.32 -16.67 11.81
CA GLY A 4 0.26 -15.45 12.37
C GLY A 4 1.57 -15.04 11.72
N VAL A 5 2.28 -14.14 12.40
CA VAL A 5 3.57 -13.60 11.96
C VAL A 5 4.71 -14.34 12.65
N VAL A 6 5.69 -14.75 11.86
CA VAL A 6 6.89 -15.43 12.34
C VAL A 6 8.10 -14.51 12.11
N ARG A 7 8.92 -14.35 13.13
CA ARG A 7 10.16 -13.61 13.04
C ARG A 7 11.32 -14.53 12.59
N PHE A 8 12.04 -14.13 11.57
CA PHE A 8 13.29 -14.75 11.15
C PHE A 8 14.49 -13.89 11.58
N ASP A 9 15.40 -14.48 12.36
CA ASP A 9 16.66 -13.84 12.73
C ASP A 9 17.72 -14.12 11.66
N ILE A 10 18.12 -13.10 10.93
CA ILE A 10 19.06 -13.20 9.80
C ILE A 10 20.45 -13.65 10.27
N ASN A 11 20.90 -13.22 11.45
CA ASN A 11 22.22 -13.55 11.98
C ASN A 11 22.28 -14.99 12.49
N LYS A 12 21.24 -15.43 13.19
CA LYS A 12 21.14 -16.79 13.73
C LYS A 12 20.60 -17.77 12.70
N LYS A 13 20.08 -17.30 11.56
CA LYS A 13 19.41 -18.10 10.51
C LYS A 13 18.33 -19.03 11.10
N SER A 14 17.56 -18.52 12.03
CA SER A 14 16.55 -19.29 12.73
C SER A 14 15.24 -18.52 12.87
N PHE A 15 14.14 -19.28 12.86
CA PHE A 15 12.83 -18.75 13.20
C PHE A 15 12.70 -18.65 14.72
N SER A 16 12.15 -17.57 15.18
CA SER A 16 11.77 -17.36 16.56
C SER A 16 10.25 -17.24 16.67
N HIS A 17 9.77 -16.85 17.77
CA HIS A 17 8.39 -16.67 18.18
C HIS A 17 7.38 -16.42 17.04
N THR A 18 6.24 -17.10 17.12
CA THR A 18 5.06 -16.86 16.26
C THR A 18 4.03 -16.05 17.05
N VAL A 19 3.59 -14.93 16.48
CA VAL A 19 2.50 -14.13 17.06
C VAL A 19 1.21 -14.46 16.32
N SER A 20 0.24 -15.02 17.03
CA SER A 20 -1.09 -15.29 16.47
C SER A 20 -1.89 -14.00 16.40
N LEU A 21 -2.52 -13.76 15.25
CA LEU A 21 -3.35 -12.58 14.99
C LEU A 21 -4.86 -12.90 15.00
N GLY A 22 -5.22 -14.18 15.14
CA GLY A 22 -6.62 -14.61 15.09
C GLY A 22 -7.26 -14.41 13.71
N CYS A 23 -6.44 -14.39 12.66
CA CYS A 23 -6.89 -14.26 11.27
C CYS A 23 -6.01 -15.12 10.36
N ASP A 24 -6.55 -15.46 9.18
CA ASP A 24 -5.95 -16.41 8.26
C ASP A 24 -5.10 -15.74 7.18
N VAL A 25 -5.41 -14.48 6.82
CA VAL A 25 -4.78 -13.78 5.70
C VAL A 25 -4.10 -12.53 6.19
N ILE A 26 -2.78 -12.50 6.06
CA ILE A 26 -1.95 -11.30 6.20
C ILE A 26 -1.70 -10.77 4.80
N SER A 27 -2.09 -9.53 4.55
CA SER A 27 -2.01 -8.89 3.25
C SER A 27 -0.76 -8.04 3.08
N ASP A 28 -0.32 -7.37 4.16
CA ASP A 28 0.85 -6.49 4.10
C ASP A 28 1.48 -6.29 5.48
N ILE A 29 2.76 -5.91 5.50
CA ILE A 29 3.52 -5.60 6.71
C ILE A 29 4.35 -4.34 6.46
N SER A 30 4.27 -3.39 7.38
CA SER A 30 5.05 -2.16 7.39
C SER A 30 5.69 -1.93 8.75
N SER A 31 6.64 -1.00 8.84
CA SER A 31 7.33 -0.68 10.10
C SER A 31 7.63 0.81 10.20
N ASP A 32 7.61 1.34 11.42
CA ASP A 32 8.09 2.70 11.71
C ASP A 32 9.64 2.80 11.77
N GLY A 33 10.33 1.69 11.50
CA GLY A 33 11.79 1.60 11.60
C GLY A 33 12.34 1.67 13.04
N LYS A 34 11.47 1.67 14.05
CA LYS A 34 11.82 1.81 15.47
C LYS A 34 11.38 0.59 16.27
N GLU A 35 10.18 0.60 16.76
CA GLU A 35 9.68 -0.43 17.68
C GLU A 35 8.44 -1.15 17.19
N THR A 36 7.67 -0.52 16.30
CA THR A 36 6.36 -1.02 15.92
C THR A 36 6.38 -1.62 14.52
N VAL A 37 5.88 -2.83 14.41
CA VAL A 37 5.54 -3.48 13.15
C VAL A 37 4.02 -3.45 12.99
N TYR A 38 3.58 -2.95 11.88
CA TYR A 38 2.17 -2.83 11.51
C TYR A 38 1.82 -3.97 10.57
N ILE A 39 0.74 -4.66 10.84
CA ILE A 39 0.33 -5.85 10.09
C ILE A 39 -1.09 -5.65 9.60
N ALA A 40 -1.24 -5.59 8.29
CA ALA A 40 -2.53 -5.54 7.62
C ALA A 40 -3.10 -6.95 7.44
N THR A 41 -4.41 -7.08 7.62
CA THR A 41 -5.09 -8.34 7.46
C THR A 41 -6.33 -8.21 6.60
N ASP A 42 -6.70 -9.27 5.91
CA ASP A 42 -7.99 -9.35 5.23
C ASP A 42 -9.05 -9.87 6.19
N GLY A 43 -9.87 -8.95 6.68
CA GLY A 43 -11.01 -9.23 7.55
C GLY A 43 -10.80 -8.96 9.05
N ASN A 44 -9.57 -8.62 9.52
CA ASN A 44 -9.31 -8.40 10.96
C ASN A 44 -8.60 -7.06 11.26
N GLY A 45 -8.58 -6.15 10.30
CA GLY A 45 -8.05 -4.79 10.46
C GLY A 45 -6.52 -4.72 10.50
N VAL A 46 -5.98 -3.74 11.25
CA VAL A 46 -4.56 -3.47 11.39
C VAL A 46 -4.10 -3.79 12.81
N HIS A 47 -3.06 -4.61 12.93
CA HIS A 47 -2.45 -4.99 14.20
C HIS A 47 -1.12 -4.27 14.39
N PHE A 48 -0.87 -3.83 15.62
CA PHE A 48 0.38 -3.18 16.05
C PHE A 48 1.16 -4.17 16.90
N LEU A 49 2.27 -4.65 16.38
CA LEU A 49 3.16 -5.59 17.04
C LEU A 49 4.37 -4.84 17.61
N SER A 50 4.58 -4.92 18.91
CA SER A 50 5.82 -4.44 19.51
C SER A 50 6.97 -5.40 19.18
N HIS A 51 8.02 -4.87 18.56
CA HIS A 51 9.23 -5.63 18.24
C HIS A 51 9.93 -6.15 19.51
N LYS A 52 9.96 -5.36 20.58
CA LYS A 52 10.58 -5.74 21.86
C LYS A 52 9.74 -6.73 22.66
N ALA A 53 8.45 -6.41 22.82
CA ALA A 53 7.54 -7.25 23.61
C ALA A 53 7.11 -8.52 22.87
N GLN A 54 7.29 -8.57 21.55
CA GLN A 54 6.90 -9.68 20.67
C GLN A 54 5.41 -10.07 20.85
N GLN A 55 4.57 -9.04 21.01
CA GLN A 55 3.13 -9.21 21.20
C GLN A 55 2.36 -8.09 20.52
N VAL A 56 1.10 -8.35 20.17
CA VAL A 56 0.18 -7.33 19.68
C VAL A 56 -0.17 -6.39 20.84
N THR A 57 0.15 -5.11 20.68
CA THR A 57 -0.10 -4.07 21.67
C THR A 57 -1.40 -3.32 21.41
N ARG A 58 -1.82 -3.26 20.14
CA ARG A 58 -3.02 -2.54 19.71
C ARG A 58 -3.57 -3.14 18.42
N ARG A 59 -4.85 -2.96 18.19
CA ARG A 59 -5.54 -3.31 16.95
C ARG A 59 -6.53 -2.21 16.56
N PHE A 60 -6.54 -1.85 15.29
CA PHE A 60 -7.60 -1.05 14.70
C PHE A 60 -8.53 -1.93 13.88
N CYS A 61 -9.79 -1.91 14.25
CA CYS A 61 -10.86 -2.57 13.52
C CYS A 61 -11.92 -1.56 13.14
N HIS A 62 -12.59 -1.83 12.05
CA HIS A 62 -13.79 -1.08 11.68
C HIS A 62 -14.88 -1.29 12.73
N ASP A 63 -15.42 -0.19 13.18
CA ASP A 63 -16.62 -0.12 14.03
C ASP A 63 -17.61 0.86 13.40
N VAL A 64 -18.82 0.40 13.14
CA VAL A 64 -19.87 1.23 12.50
C VAL A 64 -20.22 2.48 13.32
N SER A 65 -20.00 2.42 14.63
CA SER A 65 -20.24 3.55 15.54
C SER A 65 -19.09 4.55 15.59
N ASP A 66 -17.89 4.17 15.17
CA ASP A 66 -16.69 5.01 15.16
C ASP A 66 -16.47 5.64 13.78
N LYS A 67 -16.84 6.91 13.66
CA LYS A 67 -16.70 7.67 12.41
C LYS A 67 -15.25 8.10 12.11
N GLU A 68 -14.37 8.02 13.09
CA GLU A 68 -12.95 8.36 12.98
C GLU A 68 -12.05 7.12 12.93
N GLY A 69 -12.64 5.93 12.91
CA GLY A 69 -11.97 4.66 12.75
C GLY A 69 -11.70 4.30 11.27
N ILE A 70 -11.04 3.16 11.06
CA ILE A 70 -10.86 2.62 9.71
C ILE A 70 -12.18 2.16 9.11
N ARG A 71 -12.36 2.35 7.80
CA ARG A 71 -13.65 2.09 7.12
C ARG A 71 -13.94 0.63 6.82
N SER A 72 -12.95 -0.24 6.86
CA SER A 72 -13.10 -1.67 6.60
C SER A 72 -12.04 -2.47 7.32
N ASN A 73 -12.37 -3.73 7.69
CA ASN A 73 -11.41 -4.68 8.23
C ASN A 73 -10.61 -5.43 7.16
N SER A 74 -11.02 -5.35 5.89
CA SER A 74 -10.29 -5.91 4.76
C SER A 74 -9.27 -4.92 4.25
N ILE A 75 -8.02 -5.10 4.68
CA ILE A 75 -6.90 -4.24 4.32
C ILE A 75 -6.05 -4.96 3.27
N TYR A 76 -5.64 -4.25 2.22
CA TYR A 76 -4.81 -4.80 1.16
C TYR A 76 -3.40 -4.23 1.12
N SER A 77 -3.24 -3.00 1.58
CA SER A 77 -1.93 -2.36 1.63
C SER A 77 -1.79 -1.47 2.85
N LEU A 78 -0.57 -1.37 3.35
CA LEU A 78 -0.24 -0.64 4.56
C LEU A 78 1.11 0.06 4.38
N LEU A 79 1.20 1.32 4.76
CA LEU A 79 2.46 2.06 4.79
C LEU A 79 2.55 2.90 6.05
N VAL A 80 3.72 2.91 6.66
CA VAL A 80 4.10 3.92 7.64
C VAL A 80 5.11 4.84 6.97
N ASP A 81 4.77 6.11 6.82
CA ASP A 81 5.64 7.06 6.16
C ASP A 81 6.73 7.61 7.12
N ASP A 82 7.65 8.37 6.57
CA ASP A 82 8.79 8.97 7.30
C ASP A 82 8.37 9.96 8.39
N ARG A 83 7.14 10.47 8.34
CA ARG A 83 6.52 11.33 9.36
C ARG A 83 5.77 10.53 10.43
N GLY A 84 5.66 9.22 10.26
CA GLY A 84 4.95 8.31 11.14
C GLY A 84 3.43 8.26 10.90
N ALA A 85 2.95 8.80 9.79
CA ALA A 85 1.56 8.62 9.39
C ALA A 85 1.34 7.19 8.91
N VAL A 86 0.25 6.59 9.35
CA VAL A 86 -0.17 5.24 8.96
C VAL A 86 -1.20 5.35 7.84
N TRP A 87 -0.89 4.78 6.70
CA TRP A 87 -1.73 4.76 5.51
C TRP A 87 -2.30 3.36 5.31
N VAL A 88 -3.60 3.26 5.10
CA VAL A 88 -4.35 2.01 5.03
C VAL A 88 -5.16 1.94 3.75
N GLY A 89 -4.75 1.06 2.84
CA GLY A 89 -5.47 0.79 1.59
C GLY A 89 -6.45 -0.37 1.76
N HIS A 90 -7.72 -0.09 1.55
CA HIS A 90 -8.80 -1.04 1.77
C HIS A 90 -9.21 -1.81 0.51
N PHE A 91 -9.81 -2.98 0.72
CA PHE A 91 -10.62 -3.62 -0.30
C PHE A 91 -11.96 -2.87 -0.42
N GLN A 92 -12.22 -2.28 -1.59
CA GLN A 92 -13.47 -1.59 -1.93
C GLN A 92 -13.90 -0.44 -0.97
N ALA A 93 -12.96 0.12 -0.21
CA ALA A 93 -13.26 1.24 0.67
C ALA A 93 -12.25 2.41 0.57
N GLY A 94 -11.36 2.39 -0.45
CA GLY A 94 -10.42 3.47 -0.73
C GLY A 94 -9.22 3.52 0.20
N LEU A 95 -8.77 4.72 0.57
CA LEU A 95 -7.57 4.97 1.32
C LEU A 95 -7.87 5.82 2.56
N ASP A 96 -7.43 5.34 3.72
CA ASP A 96 -7.47 6.07 4.98
C ASP A 96 -6.05 6.36 5.47
N TYR A 97 -5.89 7.42 6.27
CA TYR A 97 -4.63 7.72 6.93
C TYR A 97 -4.83 8.28 8.33
N SER A 98 -3.84 8.03 9.20
CA SER A 98 -3.79 8.58 10.56
C SER A 98 -2.44 9.24 10.81
N LEU A 99 -2.44 10.54 11.14
CA LEU A 99 -1.21 11.33 11.25
C LEU A 99 -0.39 11.02 12.51
N TYR A 100 -1.01 10.58 13.59
CA TYR A 100 -0.35 10.50 14.89
C TYR A 100 -0.48 9.13 15.57
N GLN A 101 -0.87 8.10 14.84
CA GLN A 101 -1.07 6.76 15.40
C GLN A 101 -2.03 6.73 16.61
N ASN A 102 -2.86 7.76 16.73
CA ASN A 102 -3.83 7.91 17.82
C ASN A 102 -5.13 7.13 17.59
N GLY A 103 -5.28 6.54 16.40
CA GLY A 103 -6.48 5.81 16.00
C GLY A 103 -7.53 6.65 15.30
N LEU A 104 -7.27 7.92 15.09
CA LEU A 104 -8.13 8.81 14.33
C LEU A 104 -7.74 8.72 12.85
N PHE A 105 -8.53 8.04 12.06
CA PHE A 105 -8.33 7.89 10.63
C PHE A 105 -9.19 8.87 9.85
N GLN A 106 -8.60 9.42 8.79
CA GLN A 106 -9.28 10.26 7.82
C GLN A 106 -9.25 9.59 6.47
N THR A 107 -10.34 9.72 5.74
CA THR A 107 -10.38 9.30 4.33
C THR A 107 -9.50 10.21 3.50
N TYR A 108 -8.58 9.65 2.76
CA TYR A 108 -7.85 10.39 1.74
C TYR A 108 -8.77 10.59 0.53
N ALA A 109 -9.51 11.70 0.56
CA ALA A 109 -10.40 12.11 -0.51
C ALA A 109 -9.72 13.19 -1.35
N TYR A 110 -9.13 12.79 -2.48
CA TYR A 110 -8.61 13.73 -3.44
C TYR A 110 -9.55 13.81 -4.65
N PRO A 111 -10.41 14.85 -4.74
CA PRO A 111 -11.27 15.05 -5.90
C PRO A 111 -10.40 15.47 -7.11
N PRO A 112 -10.66 15.01 -8.33
CA PRO A 112 -11.74 14.18 -8.81
C PRO A 112 -11.34 12.69 -9.03
N LEU A 113 -10.21 12.23 -8.52
CA LEU A 113 -9.63 10.93 -8.84
C LEU A 113 -10.42 9.75 -8.29
N PHE A 114 -10.98 9.90 -7.08
CA PHE A 114 -11.69 8.82 -6.41
C PHE A 114 -13.20 8.89 -6.65
N ASN A 115 -13.59 8.88 -7.92
CA ASN A 115 -15.01 8.86 -8.30
C ASN A 115 -15.76 7.58 -7.91
N SER A 116 -15.07 6.56 -7.40
CA SER A 116 -15.71 5.35 -6.96
C SER A 116 -15.49 5.14 -5.47
N ALA A 117 -16.59 5.07 -4.73
CA ALA A 117 -16.60 4.67 -3.32
C ALA A 117 -16.08 3.24 -3.10
N ASN A 118 -15.84 2.49 -4.18
CA ASN A 118 -15.48 1.08 -4.19
C ASN A 118 -14.04 0.83 -4.66
N LEU A 119 -13.17 1.85 -4.61
CA LEU A 119 -11.80 1.72 -5.08
C LEU A 119 -11.00 0.76 -4.19
N SER A 120 -10.47 -0.31 -4.78
CA SER A 120 -9.58 -1.25 -4.08
C SER A 120 -8.14 -0.80 -4.24
N ILE A 121 -7.55 -0.26 -3.18
CA ILE A 121 -6.15 0.17 -3.14
C ILE A 121 -5.28 -1.02 -2.80
N ARG A 122 -4.36 -1.36 -3.69
CA ARG A 122 -3.48 -2.53 -3.57
C ARG A 122 -2.06 -2.19 -3.20
N SER A 123 -1.60 -1.02 -3.61
CA SER A 123 -0.26 -0.54 -3.29
C SER A 123 -0.21 0.97 -3.38
N PHE A 124 0.62 1.60 -2.59
CA PHE A 124 0.88 3.03 -2.74
C PHE A 124 2.26 3.40 -2.21
N VAL A 125 2.77 4.51 -2.73
CA VAL A 125 4.00 5.15 -2.28
C VAL A 125 3.69 6.60 -1.93
N ASN A 126 4.14 7.04 -0.75
CA ASN A 126 4.05 8.43 -0.30
C ASN A 126 5.47 8.98 -0.12
N ARG A 127 5.82 10.02 -0.87
CA ARG A 127 7.10 10.69 -0.81
C ARG A 127 6.90 12.21 -0.65
N GLY A 128 6.66 12.62 0.58
CA GLY A 128 6.38 14.02 0.86
C GLY A 128 5.14 14.53 0.14
N HIS A 129 5.34 15.30 -0.93
CA HIS A 129 4.24 15.84 -1.73
C HIS A 129 3.78 14.91 -2.86
N GLU A 130 4.56 13.90 -3.19
CA GLU A 130 4.23 12.94 -4.24
C GLU A 130 3.57 11.69 -3.67
N LYS A 131 2.47 11.29 -4.30
CA LYS A 131 1.76 10.05 -3.99
C LYS A 131 1.47 9.29 -5.27
N VAL A 132 1.82 8.02 -5.29
CA VAL A 132 1.48 7.11 -6.38
C VAL A 132 0.66 5.97 -5.82
N ILE A 133 -0.54 5.80 -6.36
CA ILE A 133 -1.56 4.89 -5.83
C ILE A 133 -1.93 3.89 -6.91
N GLY A 134 -1.72 2.62 -6.62
CA GLY A 134 -2.12 1.51 -7.45
C GLY A 134 -3.42 0.89 -6.97
N SER A 135 -4.36 0.75 -7.87
CA SER A 135 -5.66 0.18 -7.57
C SER A 135 -5.99 -0.99 -8.49
N ARG A 136 -7.19 -1.55 -8.32
CA ARG A 136 -7.78 -2.49 -9.26
C ARG A 136 -8.11 -1.84 -10.61
N ASP A 137 -8.37 -0.53 -10.60
CA ASP A 137 -8.98 0.19 -11.71
C ASP A 137 -8.03 1.26 -12.30
N GLY A 138 -6.72 1.13 -12.05
CA GLY A 138 -5.70 2.02 -12.60
C GLY A 138 -4.64 2.49 -11.64
N LEU A 139 -3.77 3.36 -12.17
CA LEU A 139 -2.69 4.02 -11.47
C LEU A 139 -3.00 5.51 -11.34
N TYR A 140 -2.73 6.08 -10.17
CA TYR A 140 -2.93 7.50 -9.89
C TYR A 140 -1.63 8.13 -9.40
N TYR A 141 -1.25 9.24 -10.02
CA TYR A 141 -0.14 10.09 -9.58
C TYR A 141 -0.69 11.42 -9.08
N ILE A 142 -0.23 11.83 -7.91
CA ILE A 142 -0.62 13.09 -7.27
C ILE A 142 0.65 13.79 -6.80
N ASN A 143 0.81 15.07 -7.18
CA ASN A 143 1.82 15.94 -6.61
C ASN A 143 1.13 17.13 -5.95
N GLU A 144 1.08 17.13 -4.62
CA GLU A 144 0.38 18.14 -3.82
C GLU A 144 1.05 19.52 -3.87
N ALA A 145 2.37 19.56 -4.12
CA ALA A 145 3.10 20.83 -4.20
C ALA A 145 2.80 21.59 -5.49
N THR A 146 2.62 20.85 -6.60
CA THR A 146 2.35 21.46 -7.93
C THR A 146 0.87 21.44 -8.29
N GLY A 147 0.05 20.69 -7.53
CA GLY A 147 -1.36 20.45 -7.84
C GLY A 147 -1.59 19.49 -9.02
N VAL A 148 -0.54 18.85 -9.51
CA VAL A 148 -0.65 17.88 -10.61
C VAL A 148 -1.34 16.63 -10.12
N VAL A 149 -2.38 16.24 -10.88
CA VAL A 149 -3.14 15.01 -10.64
C VAL A 149 -3.31 14.29 -11.97
N LYS A 150 -2.87 13.03 -12.05
CA LYS A 150 -2.94 12.23 -13.26
C LYS A 150 -3.46 10.84 -12.94
N SER A 151 -4.41 10.36 -13.74
CA SER A 151 -4.83 8.96 -13.74
C SER A 151 -4.38 8.28 -15.03
N PHE A 152 -3.97 7.04 -14.89
CA PHE A 152 -3.59 6.18 -16.00
C PHE A 152 -4.48 4.94 -15.95
N VAL A 153 -5.11 4.65 -17.08
CA VAL A 153 -5.96 3.48 -17.31
C VAL A 153 -5.70 2.95 -18.73
N LYS A 154 -6.23 1.79 -19.06
CA LYS A 154 -6.18 1.30 -20.44
C LYS A 154 -6.78 2.34 -21.42
N PRO A 155 -6.23 2.47 -22.64
CA PRO A 155 -5.14 1.67 -23.24
C PRO A 155 -3.73 2.14 -22.87
N VAL A 156 -3.57 3.20 -22.07
CA VAL A 156 -2.26 3.72 -21.65
C VAL A 156 -1.55 2.72 -20.74
N LEU A 157 -2.27 1.99 -19.89
CA LEU A 157 -1.72 0.88 -19.10
C LEU A 157 -1.88 -0.45 -19.85
N THR A 158 -0.91 -1.33 -19.66
CA THR A 158 -1.01 -2.74 -20.13
C THR A 158 -2.04 -3.53 -19.32
N SER A 159 -2.21 -3.17 -18.05
CA SER A 159 -3.25 -3.70 -17.16
C SER A 159 -3.67 -2.63 -16.15
N ASP A 160 -4.97 -2.49 -15.91
CA ASP A 160 -5.51 -1.58 -14.88
C ASP A 160 -5.33 -2.14 -13.47
N LEU A 161 -5.12 -3.45 -13.33
CA LEU A 161 -4.92 -4.08 -12.04
C LEU A 161 -3.47 -3.95 -11.59
N ILE A 162 -3.20 -2.94 -10.77
CA ILE A 162 -1.89 -2.67 -10.19
C ILE A 162 -1.74 -3.50 -8.90
N LEU A 163 -0.64 -4.23 -8.79
CA LEU A 163 -0.37 -5.11 -7.64
C LEU A 163 0.61 -4.49 -6.66
N THR A 164 1.65 -3.82 -7.18
CA THR A 164 2.72 -3.28 -6.35
C THR A 164 3.35 -2.06 -7.00
N ILE A 165 3.87 -1.16 -6.18
CA ILE A 165 4.62 0.02 -6.59
C ILE A 165 5.83 0.15 -5.67
N CYS A 166 7.01 0.41 -6.25
CA CYS A 166 8.16 0.83 -5.48
C CYS A 166 8.84 2.02 -6.15
N PHE A 167 9.52 2.85 -5.36
CA PHE A 167 10.32 3.96 -5.87
C PHE A 167 11.79 3.61 -5.77
N TYR A 168 12.51 3.73 -6.87
CA TYR A 168 13.93 3.48 -6.94
C TYR A 168 14.59 4.37 -7.99
N GLU A 169 15.75 4.95 -7.68
CA GLU A 169 16.55 5.80 -8.59
C GLU A 169 15.78 6.87 -9.35
N GLY A 170 14.81 7.53 -8.71
CA GLY A 170 14.06 8.63 -9.31
C GLY A 170 12.81 8.23 -10.08
N GLU A 171 12.51 6.96 -10.22
CA GLU A 171 11.40 6.42 -10.98
C GLU A 171 10.49 5.50 -10.14
N TYR A 172 9.22 5.35 -10.54
CA TYR A 172 8.27 4.44 -9.92
C TYR A 172 8.15 3.16 -10.75
N TYR A 173 8.52 2.03 -10.14
CA TYR A 173 8.40 0.69 -10.71
C TYR A 173 7.05 0.11 -10.31
N ILE A 174 6.27 -0.32 -11.29
CA ILE A 174 4.86 -0.68 -11.14
C ILE A 174 4.66 -2.10 -11.65
N GLY A 175 4.34 -3.02 -10.75
CA GLY A 175 3.98 -4.40 -11.08
C GLY A 175 2.48 -4.54 -11.30
N THR A 176 2.08 -5.18 -12.38
CA THR A 176 0.68 -5.35 -12.76
C THR A 176 0.28 -6.81 -12.81
N TYR A 177 -1.03 -7.07 -12.75
CA TYR A 177 -1.57 -8.41 -12.98
C TYR A 177 -1.70 -8.69 -14.49
N GLY A 178 -0.86 -9.58 -14.98
CA GLY A 178 -0.89 -10.04 -16.37
C GLY A 178 -0.40 -9.03 -17.42
N GLY A 179 0.00 -7.81 -17.03
CA GLY A 179 0.48 -6.77 -17.95
C GLY A 179 2.00 -6.51 -17.86
N GLY A 180 2.75 -7.34 -17.11
CA GLY A 180 4.18 -7.12 -16.89
C GLY A 180 4.49 -6.00 -15.90
N MET A 181 5.64 -5.37 -16.08
CA MET A 181 6.12 -4.25 -15.28
C MET A 181 6.12 -2.96 -16.10
N MET A 182 5.80 -1.86 -15.45
CA MET A 182 5.88 -0.51 -16.01
C MET A 182 6.79 0.34 -15.13
N VAL A 183 7.39 1.38 -15.72
CA VAL A 183 8.17 2.39 -15.02
C VAL A 183 7.61 3.77 -15.36
N LEU A 184 7.20 4.50 -14.33
CA LEU A 184 6.70 5.86 -14.44
C LEU A 184 7.81 6.85 -14.06
N ASN A 185 8.13 7.75 -14.96
CA ASN A 185 8.98 8.89 -14.68
C ASN A 185 8.11 10.02 -14.08
N PRO A 186 8.37 10.49 -12.84
CA PRO A 186 7.53 11.51 -12.20
C PRO A 186 7.67 12.91 -12.78
N GLU A 187 8.80 13.23 -13.45
CA GLU A 187 9.04 14.55 -14.02
C GLU A 187 8.28 14.75 -15.35
N THR A 188 8.29 13.71 -16.19
CA THR A 188 7.65 13.75 -17.52
C THR A 188 6.27 13.11 -17.56
N LEU A 189 5.93 12.33 -16.53
CA LEU A 189 4.74 11.48 -16.44
C LEU A 189 4.64 10.46 -17.61
N SER A 190 5.78 10.10 -18.20
CA SER A 190 5.89 9.07 -19.23
C SER A 190 6.00 7.67 -18.59
N LEU A 191 5.48 6.68 -19.30
CA LEU A 191 5.52 5.28 -18.92
C LEU A 191 6.41 4.49 -19.89
N LYS A 192 7.29 3.64 -19.34
CA LYS A 192 8.03 2.60 -20.05
C LYS A 192 7.45 1.24 -19.69
N TYR A 193 7.48 0.30 -20.61
CA TYR A 193 6.88 -1.03 -20.45
C TYR A 193 7.93 -2.12 -20.57
N PHE A 194 7.81 -3.13 -19.70
CA PHE A 194 8.61 -4.34 -19.72
C PHE A 194 7.68 -5.54 -19.79
N ALA A 195 7.52 -6.12 -20.98
CA ALA A 195 6.69 -7.31 -21.18
C ALA A 195 7.44 -8.58 -20.79
N GLN A 196 6.71 -9.60 -20.34
CA GLN A 196 7.28 -10.92 -20.09
C GLN A 196 7.58 -11.61 -21.43
N GLY A 197 8.86 -11.95 -21.68
CA GLY A 197 9.26 -12.85 -22.79
C GLY A 197 9.72 -12.20 -24.09
N GLY A 198 10.04 -10.91 -24.12
CA GLY A 198 10.72 -10.27 -25.25
C GLY A 198 12.22 -10.18 -25.03
N ASP A 199 13.03 -10.57 -26.01
CA ASP A 199 14.46 -10.29 -26.02
C ASP A 199 14.66 -8.76 -25.97
N GLY A 200 15.05 -8.26 -24.81
CA GLY A 200 15.93 -7.12 -24.59
C GLY A 200 15.57 -5.72 -25.05
N ASP A 201 14.48 -5.44 -25.73
CA ASP A 201 14.17 -4.09 -26.18
C ASP A 201 12.94 -3.51 -25.48
N ALA A 202 13.21 -2.53 -24.60
CA ALA A 202 12.18 -1.67 -24.05
C ALA A 202 11.64 -0.75 -25.14
N GLU A 203 10.49 -1.05 -25.72
CA GLU A 203 9.80 -0.10 -26.60
C GLU A 203 9.23 1.05 -25.78
N LEU A 204 9.75 2.24 -26.05
CA LEU A 204 9.22 3.52 -25.61
C LEU A 204 7.94 3.81 -26.39
N PHE A 205 6.78 3.76 -25.74
CA PHE A 205 5.58 4.36 -26.29
C PHE A 205 5.46 5.79 -25.76
N GLN A 206 5.49 6.73 -26.67
CA GLN A 206 5.24 8.15 -26.45
C GLN A 206 3.75 8.44 -26.26
#